data_da84b9f9606e88ec3eaaa5ebbab2cbd5
#
_entry.id   da84b9f9606e88ec3eaaa5ebbab2cbd5
#
_cell.length_a   1.000
_cell.length_b   1.000
_cell.length_c   1.000
_cell.angle_alpha   90.00
_cell.angle_beta   90.00
_cell.angle_gamma   90.00
#
_symmetry.space_group_name_H-M   'P 1'
#
loop_
_entity.id
_entity.type
_entity.pdbx_description
1 polymer ?
#
loop_
_entity_poly.entity_id
_entity_poly.type
_entity_poly.pdbx_seq_one_letter_code
_entity_poly.pdbx_strand_id
1 'polypeptide(L)'
;MDALETAAGLVFSAKTLWPMLLAAMFGLFVGAVPGLTATMATALLVPVTFYLSPIAAIATIVAASTMAIFSGDIPGALLRIPGTPASAAYADEAYAMTRKGEAELALGAGVWFSAVGGIAGTLSLMILAPPLAEIALSFSTFEYFWLAFLGLMCATLV
;
A
#
# COMPACT_ATOMS: atom_id res chain seq x y z
N MET A 1 22.23 1.61 -17.13
CA MET A 1 22.06 0.26 -16.55
C MET A 1 22.60 0.22 -15.12
N ASP A 2 23.66 0.93 -14.82
CA ASP A 2 24.30 0.95 -13.51
C ASP A 2 23.41 1.41 -12.35
N ALA A 3 22.47 2.34 -12.58
CA ALA A 3 21.58 2.85 -11.54
C ALA A 3 20.56 1.80 -11.06
N LEU A 4 20.01 1.01 -11.96
CA LEU A 4 19.06 -0.07 -11.64
C LEU A 4 19.75 -1.23 -10.93
N GLU A 5 20.95 -1.59 -11.36
CA GLU A 5 21.75 -2.65 -10.75
C GLU A 5 22.19 -2.25 -9.32
N THR A 6 22.62 -1.01 -9.15
CA THR A 6 22.96 -0.45 -7.84
C THR A 6 21.74 -0.41 -6.92
N ALA A 7 20.59 0.05 -7.42
CA ALA A 7 19.34 0.09 -6.66
C ALA A 7 18.89 -1.32 -6.24
N ALA A 8 18.95 -2.29 -7.15
CA ALA A 8 18.64 -3.68 -6.84
C ALA A 8 19.56 -4.24 -5.75
N GLY A 9 20.87 -4.02 -5.86
CA GLY A 9 21.86 -4.44 -4.84
C GLY A 9 21.58 -3.86 -3.46
N LEU A 10 21.13 -2.61 -3.39
CA LEU A 10 20.79 -1.94 -2.14
C LEU A 10 19.49 -2.46 -1.53
N VAL A 11 18.47 -2.71 -2.36
CA VAL A 11 17.17 -3.25 -1.90
C VAL A 11 17.33 -4.69 -1.41
N PHE A 12 18.08 -5.53 -2.13
CA PHE A 12 18.32 -6.92 -1.75
C PHE A 12 19.43 -7.11 -0.71
N SER A 13 19.94 -6.04 -0.12
CA SER A 13 20.90 -6.15 0.99
C SER A 13 20.21 -6.64 2.27
N ALA A 14 20.93 -7.39 3.10
CA ALA A 14 20.38 -7.87 4.39
C ALA A 14 19.90 -6.73 5.29
N LYS A 15 20.58 -5.56 5.23
CA LYS A 15 20.23 -4.36 5.99
C LYS A 15 18.87 -3.78 5.60
N THR A 16 18.42 -3.98 4.36
CA THR A 16 17.12 -3.55 3.85
C THR A 16 16.06 -4.64 4.01
N LEU A 17 16.43 -5.90 3.74
CA LEU A 17 15.49 -7.01 3.77
C LEU A 17 14.91 -7.28 5.16
N TRP A 18 15.71 -7.22 6.22
CA TRP A 18 15.21 -7.48 7.57
C TRP A 18 14.13 -6.48 8.03
N PRO A 19 14.37 -5.15 7.98
CA PRO A 19 13.32 -4.19 8.31
C PRO A 19 12.10 -4.32 7.40
N MET A 20 12.30 -4.58 6.12
CA MET A 20 11.22 -4.77 5.14
C MET A 20 10.35 -5.98 5.49
N LEU A 21 10.93 -7.13 5.85
CA LEU A 21 10.19 -8.33 6.23
C LEU A 21 9.40 -8.12 7.53
N LEU A 22 10.03 -7.51 8.54
CA LEU A 22 9.34 -7.21 9.80
C LEU A 22 8.17 -6.25 9.58
N ALA A 23 8.38 -5.23 8.75
CA ALA A 23 7.33 -4.28 8.41
C ALA A 23 6.21 -4.92 7.56
N ALA A 24 6.53 -5.85 6.67
CA ALA A 24 5.56 -6.62 5.92
C ALA A 24 4.67 -7.47 6.87
N MET A 25 5.26 -8.16 7.83
CA MET A 25 4.51 -8.91 8.84
C MET A 25 3.63 -8.00 9.70
N PHE A 26 4.16 -6.85 10.11
CA PHE A 26 3.40 -5.84 10.85
C PHE A 26 2.23 -5.30 10.03
N GLY A 27 2.47 -4.96 8.76
CA GLY A 27 1.43 -4.51 7.84
C GLY A 27 0.32 -5.55 7.64
N LEU A 28 0.71 -6.82 7.45
CA LEU A 28 -0.23 -7.94 7.34
C LEU A 28 -1.12 -8.05 8.59
N PHE A 29 -0.53 -7.93 9.77
CA PHE A 29 -1.27 -7.98 11.03
C PHE A 29 -2.25 -6.80 11.14
N VAL A 30 -1.78 -5.57 10.90
CA VAL A 30 -2.61 -4.36 11.02
C VAL A 30 -3.77 -4.38 10.03
N GLY A 31 -3.52 -4.73 8.77
CA GLY A 31 -4.57 -4.73 7.75
C GLY A 31 -5.61 -5.84 7.93
N ALA A 32 -5.25 -6.96 8.57
CA ALA A 32 -6.19 -8.04 8.86
C ALA A 32 -7.18 -7.68 9.99
N VAL A 33 -6.88 -6.63 10.79
CA VAL A 33 -7.76 -6.20 11.89
C VAL A 33 -8.75 -5.15 11.36
N PRO A 34 -10.06 -5.42 11.37
CA PRO A 34 -11.06 -4.45 10.94
C PRO A 34 -10.96 -3.15 11.72
N GLY A 35 -10.97 -2.01 11.02
CA GLY A 35 -10.87 -0.68 11.62
C GLY A 35 -9.43 -0.13 11.71
N LEU A 36 -8.41 -0.95 11.53
CA LEU A 36 -7.04 -0.46 11.33
C LEU A 36 -6.78 -0.26 9.83
N THR A 37 -6.08 0.82 9.50
CA THR A 37 -5.81 1.17 8.09
C THR A 37 -4.33 1.06 7.75
N ALA A 38 -4.01 0.91 6.46
CA ALA A 38 -2.63 0.95 5.97
C ALA A 38 -1.94 2.27 6.34
N THR A 39 -2.68 3.38 6.36
CA THR A 39 -2.18 4.69 6.79
C THR A 39 -1.74 4.68 8.26
N MET A 40 -2.50 4.01 9.15
CA MET A 40 -2.11 3.86 10.55
C MET A 40 -0.87 2.99 10.69
N ALA A 41 -0.77 1.89 9.93
CA ALA A 41 0.42 1.04 9.93
C ALA A 41 1.67 1.83 9.51
N THR A 42 1.58 2.61 8.43
CA THR A 42 2.70 3.43 7.96
C THR A 42 3.05 4.54 8.96
N ALA A 43 2.07 5.23 9.53
CA ALA A 43 2.29 6.28 10.51
C ALA A 43 3.05 5.78 11.75
N LEU A 44 2.72 4.57 12.23
CA LEU A 44 3.42 3.94 13.36
C LEU A 44 4.87 3.54 13.03
N LEU A 45 5.17 3.29 11.76
CA LEU A 45 6.53 2.93 11.32
C LEU A 45 7.41 4.14 11.00
N VAL A 46 6.84 5.33 10.74
CA VAL A 46 7.62 6.54 10.45
C VAL A 46 8.73 6.80 11.47
N PRO A 47 8.50 6.76 12.79
CA PRO A 47 9.58 6.98 13.77
C PRO A 47 10.71 5.95 13.67
N VAL A 48 10.39 4.71 13.30
CA VAL A 48 11.38 3.63 13.13
C VAL A 48 12.27 3.90 11.91
N THR A 49 11.70 4.50 10.86
CA THR A 49 12.45 4.77 9.62
C THR A 49 13.57 5.79 9.79
N PHE A 50 13.54 6.65 10.82
CA PHE A 50 14.63 7.58 11.11
C PHE A 50 15.96 6.89 11.46
N TYR A 51 15.91 5.64 11.89
CA TYR A 51 17.09 4.83 12.21
C TYR A 51 17.59 3.99 11.04
N LEU A 52 16.93 4.07 9.88
CA LEU A 52 17.24 3.30 8.69
C LEU A 52 17.90 4.17 7.62
N SER A 53 18.62 3.53 6.71
CA SER A 53 19.08 4.23 5.49
C SER A 53 17.87 4.63 4.64
N PRO A 54 17.95 5.68 3.81
CA PRO A 54 16.80 6.17 3.03
C PRO A 54 16.11 5.09 2.19
N ILE A 55 16.89 4.22 1.55
CA ILE A 55 16.36 3.12 0.74
C ILE A 55 15.66 2.07 1.60
N ALA A 56 16.27 1.68 2.73
CA ALA A 56 15.65 0.76 3.66
C ALA A 56 14.37 1.34 4.28
N ALA A 57 14.35 2.64 4.59
CA ALA A 57 13.17 3.33 5.12
C ALA A 57 12.00 3.29 4.13
N ILE A 58 12.24 3.66 2.87
CA ILE A 58 11.23 3.61 1.81
C ILE A 58 10.74 2.18 1.59
N ALA A 59 11.65 1.21 1.46
CA ALA A 59 11.30 -0.20 1.28
C ALA A 59 10.44 -0.74 2.44
N THR A 60 10.77 -0.35 3.67
CA THR A 60 10.03 -0.72 4.89
C THR A 60 8.60 -0.18 4.88
N ILE A 61 8.43 1.11 4.56
CA ILE A 61 7.11 1.75 4.47
C ILE A 61 6.27 1.14 3.34
N VAL A 62 6.86 0.95 2.16
CA VAL A 62 6.17 0.35 1.01
C VAL A 62 5.73 -1.08 1.33
N ALA A 63 6.61 -1.90 1.92
CA ALA A 63 6.28 -3.26 2.30
C ALA A 63 5.13 -3.33 3.31
N ALA A 64 5.16 -2.51 4.36
CA ALA A 64 4.09 -2.44 5.35
C ALA A 64 2.76 -2.00 4.74
N SER A 65 2.78 -0.96 3.92
CA SER A 65 1.59 -0.43 3.24
C SER A 65 0.98 -1.48 2.30
N THR A 66 1.79 -2.10 1.46
CA THR A 66 1.35 -3.13 0.50
C THR A 66 0.71 -4.31 1.24
N MET A 67 1.35 -4.80 2.29
CA MET A 67 0.83 -5.93 3.06
C MET A 67 -0.41 -5.57 3.87
N ALA A 68 -0.51 -4.35 4.38
CA ALA A 68 -1.71 -3.87 5.06
C ALA A 68 -2.91 -3.71 4.11
N ILE A 69 -2.67 -3.22 2.89
CA ILE A 69 -3.71 -3.12 1.87
C ILE A 69 -4.19 -4.51 1.46
N PHE A 70 -3.27 -5.43 1.18
CA PHE A 70 -3.60 -6.80 0.82
C PHE A 70 -4.37 -7.53 1.93
N SER A 71 -3.89 -7.47 3.17
CA SER A 71 -4.55 -8.16 4.28
C SER A 71 -5.91 -7.57 4.67
N GLY A 72 -6.21 -6.33 4.26
CA GLY A 72 -7.53 -5.72 4.38
C GLY A 72 -8.62 -6.43 3.56
N ASP A 73 -8.25 -7.28 2.59
CA ASP A 73 -9.18 -8.10 1.84
C ASP A 73 -9.69 -9.29 2.68
N ILE A 74 -8.93 -9.74 3.68
CA ILE A 74 -9.30 -10.88 4.53
C ILE A 74 -10.62 -10.62 5.28
N PRO A 75 -10.77 -9.53 6.05
CA PRO A 75 -12.06 -9.25 6.70
C PRO A 75 -13.17 -8.96 5.69
N GLY A 76 -12.87 -8.40 4.52
CA GLY A 76 -13.83 -8.23 3.43
C GLY A 76 -14.41 -9.56 2.96
N ALA A 77 -13.55 -10.51 2.66
CA ALA A 77 -13.93 -11.82 2.17
C ALA A 77 -14.60 -12.71 3.24
N LEU A 78 -14.16 -12.65 4.50
CA LEU A 78 -14.65 -13.54 5.56
C LEU A 78 -15.84 -12.97 6.34
N LEU A 79 -15.88 -11.66 6.56
CA LEU A 79 -16.83 -10.98 7.45
C LEU A 79 -17.72 -9.97 6.73
N ARG A 80 -17.50 -9.74 5.44
CA ARG A 80 -18.16 -8.68 4.66
C ARG A 80 -17.86 -7.28 5.21
N ILE A 81 -16.70 -7.10 5.82
CA ILE A 81 -16.24 -5.82 6.37
C ILE A 81 -15.02 -5.39 5.56
N PRO A 82 -15.15 -4.45 4.61
CA PRO A 82 -14.02 -4.02 3.80
C PRO A 82 -12.97 -3.35 4.68
N GLY A 83 -11.72 -3.83 4.59
CA GLY A 83 -10.58 -3.25 5.33
C GLY A 83 -9.94 -2.06 4.61
N THR A 84 -10.23 -1.91 3.30
CA THR A 84 -9.71 -0.81 2.48
C THR A 84 -10.80 -0.28 1.55
N PRO A 85 -10.68 0.98 1.04
CA PRO A 85 -11.61 1.48 0.03
C PRO A 85 -11.63 0.63 -1.25
N ALA A 86 -10.50 0.03 -1.63
CA ALA A 86 -10.42 -0.85 -2.79
C ALA A 86 -11.17 -2.16 -2.55
N SER A 87 -11.03 -2.77 -1.38
CA SER A 87 -11.74 -4.01 -1.04
C SER A 87 -13.25 -3.83 -0.95
N ALA A 88 -13.73 -2.62 -0.70
CA ALA A 88 -15.17 -2.33 -0.69
C ALA A 88 -15.84 -2.60 -2.05
N ALA A 89 -15.08 -2.47 -3.15
CA ALA A 89 -15.63 -2.67 -4.50
C ALA A 89 -16.01 -4.12 -4.80
N TYR A 90 -15.42 -5.09 -4.12
CA TYR A 90 -15.64 -6.53 -4.36
C TYR A 90 -15.88 -7.35 -3.08
N ALA A 91 -16.08 -6.70 -1.94
CA ALA A 91 -16.31 -7.38 -0.67
C ALA A 91 -17.55 -8.28 -0.70
N ASP A 92 -18.61 -7.88 -1.39
CA ASP A 92 -19.84 -8.65 -1.50
C ASP A 92 -19.65 -9.94 -2.31
N GLU A 93 -18.93 -9.87 -3.42
CA GLU A 93 -18.60 -11.02 -4.26
C GLU A 93 -17.66 -11.97 -3.54
N ALA A 94 -16.60 -11.45 -2.90
CA ALA A 94 -15.66 -12.26 -2.14
C ALA A 94 -16.34 -12.98 -0.97
N TYR A 95 -17.25 -12.30 -0.26
CA TYR A 95 -18.04 -12.90 0.79
C TYR A 95 -19.03 -13.94 0.25
N ALA A 96 -19.66 -13.69 -0.91
CA ALA A 96 -20.54 -14.67 -1.54
C ALA A 96 -19.80 -15.95 -1.93
N MET A 97 -18.55 -15.86 -2.40
CA MET A 97 -17.66 -17.00 -2.65
C MET A 97 -17.34 -17.73 -1.34
N THR A 98 -17.00 -17.01 -0.29
CA THR A 98 -16.74 -17.59 1.04
C THR A 98 -17.97 -18.37 1.56
N ARG A 99 -19.18 -17.85 1.37
CA ARG A 99 -20.44 -18.54 1.72
C ARG A 99 -20.66 -19.84 0.95
N LYS A 100 -20.05 -19.99 -0.23
CA LYS A 100 -20.08 -21.22 -1.03
C LYS A 100 -18.94 -22.19 -0.65
N GLY A 101 -18.08 -21.83 0.28
CA GLY A 101 -16.89 -22.61 0.67
C GLY A 101 -15.67 -22.36 -0.21
N GLU A 102 -15.68 -21.31 -1.03
CA GLU A 102 -14.63 -20.95 -1.98
C GLU A 102 -13.77 -19.77 -1.49
N ALA A 103 -13.57 -19.63 -0.18
CA ALA A 103 -12.80 -18.53 0.42
C ALA A 103 -11.35 -18.50 -0.08
N GLU A 104 -10.72 -19.67 -0.23
CA GLU A 104 -9.35 -19.78 -0.75
C GLU A 104 -9.24 -19.26 -2.19
N LEU A 105 -10.25 -19.52 -3.01
CA LEU A 105 -10.27 -19.04 -4.38
C LEU A 105 -10.45 -17.50 -4.42
N ALA A 106 -11.31 -16.95 -3.58
CA ALA A 106 -11.52 -15.51 -3.48
C ALA A 106 -10.23 -14.78 -3.06
N LEU A 107 -9.58 -15.24 -1.98
CA LEU A 107 -8.33 -14.66 -1.48
C LEU A 107 -7.17 -14.91 -2.45
N GLY A 108 -7.09 -16.11 -3.04
CA GLY A 108 -6.07 -16.44 -4.03
C GLY A 108 -6.16 -15.58 -5.30
N ALA A 109 -7.36 -15.32 -5.79
CA ALA A 109 -7.59 -14.39 -6.89
C ALA A 109 -7.11 -12.98 -6.51
N GLY A 110 -7.42 -12.51 -5.31
CA GLY A 110 -6.94 -11.23 -4.77
C GLY A 110 -5.41 -11.11 -4.83
N VAL A 111 -4.68 -12.16 -4.39
CA VAL A 111 -3.19 -12.19 -4.45
C VAL A 111 -2.69 -12.06 -5.89
N TRP A 112 -3.23 -12.86 -6.81
CA TRP A 112 -2.79 -12.86 -8.21
C TRP A 112 -3.05 -11.53 -8.90
N PHE A 113 -4.26 -10.99 -8.78
CA PHE A 113 -4.59 -9.70 -9.39
C PHE A 113 -3.86 -8.53 -8.73
N SER A 114 -3.61 -8.58 -7.42
CA SER A 114 -2.77 -7.59 -6.72
C SER A 114 -1.33 -7.63 -7.20
N ALA A 115 -0.76 -8.82 -7.45
CA ALA A 115 0.59 -8.96 -8.00
C ALA A 115 0.69 -8.37 -9.41
N VAL A 116 -0.26 -8.70 -10.30
CA VAL A 116 -0.31 -8.16 -11.67
C VAL A 116 -0.52 -6.65 -11.65
N GLY A 117 -1.48 -6.17 -10.86
CA GLY A 117 -1.75 -4.74 -10.70
C GLY A 117 -0.57 -3.98 -10.10
N GLY A 118 0.13 -4.58 -9.13
CA GLY A 118 1.33 -4.01 -8.52
C GLY A 118 2.48 -3.85 -9.53
N ILE A 119 2.72 -4.85 -10.38
CA ILE A 119 3.71 -4.76 -11.44
C ILE A 119 3.32 -3.68 -12.44
N ALA A 120 2.08 -3.68 -12.93
CA ALA A 120 1.59 -2.68 -13.87
C ALA A 120 1.66 -1.25 -13.28
N GLY A 121 1.26 -1.09 -12.02
CA GLY A 121 1.33 0.17 -11.28
C GLY A 121 2.76 0.67 -11.11
N THR A 122 3.70 -0.22 -10.77
CA THR A 122 5.12 0.13 -10.63
C THR A 122 5.73 0.56 -11.96
N LEU A 123 5.43 -0.15 -13.05
CA LEU A 123 5.90 0.24 -14.39
C LEU A 123 5.32 1.59 -14.80
N SER A 124 4.04 1.82 -14.55
CA SER A 124 3.40 3.12 -14.79
C SER A 124 4.04 4.23 -13.97
N LEU A 125 4.33 3.97 -12.70
CA LEU A 125 5.00 4.92 -11.81
C LEU A 125 6.41 5.29 -12.33
N MET A 126 7.18 4.31 -12.78
CA MET A 126 8.52 4.57 -13.34
C MET A 126 8.49 5.52 -14.53
N ILE A 127 7.45 5.47 -15.35
CA ILE A 127 7.31 6.33 -16.55
C ILE A 127 6.71 7.69 -16.15
N LEU A 128 5.70 7.70 -15.30
CA LEU A 128 4.92 8.90 -14.98
C LEU A 128 5.50 9.73 -13.83
N ALA A 129 6.31 9.13 -12.94
CA ALA A 129 6.82 9.87 -11.77
C ALA A 129 7.69 11.08 -12.13
N PRO A 130 8.63 11.02 -13.11
CA PRO A 130 9.43 12.19 -13.45
C PRO A 130 8.59 13.38 -13.96
N PRO A 131 7.70 13.25 -14.98
CA PRO A 131 6.90 14.37 -15.43
C PRO A 131 5.89 14.87 -14.37
N LEU A 132 5.33 13.97 -13.56
CA LEU A 132 4.44 14.38 -12.46
C LEU A 132 5.19 15.13 -11.35
N ALA A 133 6.44 14.76 -11.07
CA ALA A 133 7.28 15.49 -10.11
C ALA A 133 7.57 16.92 -10.59
N GLU A 134 7.84 17.13 -11.88
CA GLU A 134 8.03 18.47 -12.47
C GLU A 134 6.78 19.33 -12.29
N ILE A 135 5.60 18.76 -12.57
CA ILE A 135 4.31 19.45 -12.36
C ILE A 135 4.10 19.76 -10.88
N ALA A 136 4.36 18.81 -10.00
CA ALA A 136 4.19 18.99 -8.55
C ALA A 136 5.12 20.07 -7.99
N LEU A 137 6.36 20.14 -8.47
CA LEU A 137 7.33 21.16 -8.06
C LEU A 137 6.96 22.58 -8.56
N SER A 138 6.10 22.69 -9.56
CA SER A 138 5.59 23.98 -10.04
C SER A 138 4.52 24.58 -9.12
N PHE A 139 3.95 23.79 -8.21
CA PHE A 139 2.95 24.23 -7.27
C PHE A 139 3.59 25.00 -6.10
N SER A 140 3.02 26.15 -5.79
CA SER A 140 3.40 26.91 -4.60
C SER A 140 2.67 26.40 -3.35
N THR A 141 3.04 26.92 -2.18
CA THR A 141 2.40 26.59 -0.91
C THR A 141 0.90 26.91 -0.91
N PHE A 142 0.47 27.89 -1.70
CA PHE A 142 -0.94 28.29 -1.80
C PHE A 142 -1.78 27.25 -2.55
N GLU A 143 -1.27 26.69 -3.63
CA GLU A 143 -1.96 25.63 -4.37
C GLU A 143 -2.06 24.36 -3.54
N TYR A 144 -1.00 23.98 -2.80
CA TYR A 144 -1.07 22.87 -1.86
C TYR A 144 -2.11 23.05 -0.77
N PHE A 145 -2.25 24.28 -0.23
CA PHE A 145 -3.29 24.57 0.73
C PHE A 145 -4.70 24.36 0.15
N TRP A 146 -4.95 24.85 -1.06
CA TRP A 146 -6.25 24.68 -1.71
C TRP A 146 -6.55 23.24 -2.09
N LEU A 147 -5.55 22.48 -2.51
CA LEU A 147 -5.70 21.04 -2.77
C LEU A 147 -6.04 20.25 -1.49
N ALA A 148 -5.36 20.55 -0.38
CA ALA A 148 -5.66 19.94 0.90
C ALA A 148 -7.07 20.31 1.39
N PHE A 149 -7.45 21.58 1.24
CA PHE A 149 -8.79 22.07 1.58
C PHE A 149 -9.88 21.38 0.74
N LEU A 150 -9.65 21.25 -0.57
CA LEU A 150 -10.55 20.52 -1.46
C LEU A 150 -10.70 19.06 -1.00
N GLY A 151 -9.60 18.38 -0.67
CA GLY A 151 -9.63 17.00 -0.16
C GLY A 151 -10.43 16.87 1.13
N LEU A 152 -10.28 17.82 2.07
CA LEU A 152 -11.07 17.84 3.30
C LEU A 152 -12.56 18.10 3.01
N MET A 153 -12.89 19.01 2.09
CA MET A 153 -14.28 19.24 1.68
C MET A 153 -14.92 18.00 1.05
N CYS A 154 -14.20 17.31 0.19
CA CYS A 154 -14.69 16.03 -0.38
C CYS A 154 -14.91 14.97 0.70
N ALA A 155 -14.05 14.89 1.71
CA ALA A 155 -14.21 13.95 2.81
C ALA A 155 -15.44 14.22 3.70
N THR A 156 -15.92 15.48 3.74
CA THR A 156 -17.12 15.82 4.51
C THR A 156 -18.42 15.54 3.75
N LEU A 157 -18.34 15.26 2.44
CA LEU A 157 -19.51 14.97 1.59
C LEU A 157 -19.83 13.47 1.51
N VAL A 158 -18.93 12.62 2.02
CA VAL A 158 -19.07 11.15 2.06
C VAL A 158 -19.43 10.69 3.47
#